data_b188cc9bc10343cc062849cc6f224096
#
_entry.id   b188cc9bc10343cc062849cc6f224096
#
_cell.length_a   1.000
_cell.length_b   1.000
_cell.length_c   1.000
_cell.angle_alpha   90.00
_cell.angle_beta   90.00
_cell.angle_gamma   90.00
#
_symmetry.space_group_name_H-M   'P 1'
#
loop_
_entity.id
_entity.type
_entity.pdbx_description
1 polymer ?
#
loop_
_entity_poly.entity_id
_entity_poly.type
_entity_poly.pdbx_seq_one_letter_code
_entity_poly.pdbx_strand_id
1 'polypeptide(L)'
;MGTQRVTDDLDRLLALLPEAVQVELAFEQXRHQXLXVVLDLGRVPEARYPGRALPLGEIALTREDLHXTVARLGRXGADNRAGIERTLHRISAIRNRQGDVVGLTCRVGRAVFGTVAMVRDLLDDGXSLLLMGRPGVGKTTALREIARVLADELERRVVVIDTSNEIAGXGDIPHPAIGRARRMQVAXPEQQHQVMIEAVENHMPEVIVXDEIGTELEAQAARTXAERGVMLVATAHGNALANLIKNPTLXDLVGGIQSVTLGDDEARRRRSQKTVLERAAEPTFPXAVEMXRRDRWAVHTDVAATVDLXLRGQXPRVQERELTAEGQVQLVDPPXQKGPXRRPSLAVVASPPSIKSPEAVLEQPAEXTQXRSXDLQXRXXGITTXLVDEVIRSHRWPVXVVEDLDDADVVLSIRQGLGHDPALRRQARDLRIPILVIKADTLSQISRALERLLSRRPESXVPESSPSXLQARDDELAGLEECRLAVEQVVMPQGRPVELLPRTERVRRMQEDLVSRYRLRSXEFGXAERCRLRVFPP
;
A
#
# COMPACT_ATOMS: atom_id res chain seq x y z
N MET A 1 -32.27 -5.68 2.25
CA MET A 1 -32.12 -4.49 3.11
C MET A 1 -30.84 -3.76 2.71
N GLY A 2 -30.93 -2.45 2.53
CA GLY A 2 -29.74 -1.65 2.17
C GLY A 2 -28.74 -1.55 3.31
N THR A 3 -27.60 -0.95 3.03
CA THR A 3 -26.57 -0.72 4.04
C THR A 3 -27.11 0.19 5.12
N GLN A 4 -27.02 -0.25 6.37
CA GLN A 4 -27.53 0.49 7.52
C GLN A 4 -26.39 0.93 8.42
N ARG A 5 -26.37 2.20 8.79
CA ARG A 5 -25.36 2.79 9.68
C ARG A 5 -26.01 3.09 11.03
N VAL A 6 -25.47 2.51 12.08
CA VAL A 6 -26.00 2.66 13.44
C VAL A 6 -24.94 3.32 14.32
N THR A 7 -25.28 4.48 14.89
CA THR A 7 -24.41 5.15 15.85
C THR A 7 -24.48 4.42 17.19
N ASP A 8 -23.33 4.12 17.77
CA ASP A 8 -23.25 3.55 19.10
C ASP A 8 -23.83 4.53 20.13
N ASP A 9 -24.13 4.02 21.32
CA ASP A 9 -24.75 4.80 22.39
C ASP A 9 -23.92 6.05 22.70
N LEU A 10 -24.38 7.19 22.19
CA LEU A 10 -23.70 8.45 22.34
C LEU A 10 -23.72 8.92 23.81
N ASP A 11 -24.77 8.59 24.53
CA ASP A 11 -24.88 8.99 25.94
C ASP A 11 -23.81 8.35 26.81
N ARG A 12 -23.33 7.16 26.47
CA ARG A 12 -22.19 6.53 27.17
C ARG A 12 -20.91 7.34 27.00
N LEU A 13 -20.68 7.88 25.81
CA LEU A 13 -19.54 8.74 25.55
C LEU A 13 -19.68 10.06 26.30
N LEU A 14 -20.84 10.70 26.18
CA LEU A 14 -21.09 12.01 26.78
C LEU A 14 -20.99 11.97 28.29
N ALA A 15 -21.39 10.85 28.93
CA ALA A 15 -21.32 10.71 30.38
C ALA A 15 -19.90 10.83 30.93
N LEU A 16 -18.89 10.59 30.11
CA LEU A 16 -17.48 10.68 30.50
C LEU A 16 -16.90 12.10 30.35
N LEU A 17 -17.57 12.94 29.58
CA LEU A 17 -17.07 14.25 29.20
C LEU A 17 -17.45 15.31 30.26
N PRO A 18 -16.80 16.48 30.25
CA PRO A 18 -17.17 17.55 31.19
C PRO A 18 -18.65 17.92 31.08
N GLU A 19 -19.25 18.26 32.22
CA GLU A 19 -20.67 18.55 32.32
C GLU A 19 -21.11 19.65 31.34
N ALA A 20 -20.29 20.69 31.16
CA ALA A 20 -20.59 21.76 30.20
C ALA A 20 -20.75 21.24 28.77
N VAL A 21 -19.92 20.26 28.39
CA VAL A 21 -20.01 19.63 27.08
C VAL A 21 -21.29 18.81 26.97
N GLN A 22 -21.63 18.07 28.02
CA GLN A 22 -22.87 17.26 28.05
C GLN A 22 -24.10 18.13 27.88
N VAL A 23 -24.17 19.26 28.58
CA VAL A 23 -25.30 20.18 28.50
C VAL A 23 -25.45 20.76 27.11
N GLU A 24 -24.36 21.22 26.50
CA GLU A 24 -24.39 21.81 25.16
C GLU A 24 -24.81 20.79 24.10
N LEU A 25 -24.32 19.55 24.17
CA LEU A 25 -24.65 18.51 23.20
C LEU A 25 -26.05 17.94 23.41
N ALA A 26 -26.59 18.00 24.62
CA ALA A 26 -27.94 17.52 24.90
C ALA A 26 -29.00 18.31 24.11
N PHE A 27 -28.74 19.58 23.83
CA PHE A 27 -29.67 20.45 23.10
C PHE A 27 -29.33 20.58 21.64
N GLU A 28 -28.28 19.98 21.17
CA GLU A 28 -27.86 20.06 19.76
C GLU A 28 -28.66 19.08 18.91
N GLN A 29 -29.39 19.61 17.97
CA GLN A 29 -30.26 18.80 17.09
C GLN A 29 -29.48 17.86 16.18
N UNK A 30 -28.32 18.10 15.94
CA UNK A 30 -27.54 17.34 15.09
C UNK A 30 -26.62 16.44 15.74
N ARG A 31 -26.93 16.27 16.93
CA ARG A 31 -25.97 15.45 17.72
C ARG A 31 -25.80 14.03 17.16
N HIS A 32 -26.76 13.53 16.43
CA HIS A 32 -26.65 12.21 15.79
C HIS A 32 -25.60 12.20 14.67
N GLN A 33 -25.13 13.35 14.22
CA GLN A 33 -24.08 13.47 13.20
C GLN A 33 -22.68 13.74 13.75
N UNK A 34 -22.33 14.04 15.11
CA UNK A 34 -21.19 14.25 15.71
C UNK A 34 -20.25 13.29 15.21
N LEU A 35 -19.21 13.68 14.78
CA LEU A 35 -18.05 12.87 14.41
C LEU A 35 -16.99 12.80 15.53
N UNK A 36 -16.70 13.92 16.20
CA UNK A 36 -15.76 13.99 17.18
C UNK A 36 -16.11 15.07 18.08
N VAL A 37 -15.63 14.90 19.26
CA VAL A 37 -15.61 16.01 20.24
C VAL A 37 -14.16 16.27 20.59
N VAL A 38 -13.71 17.51 20.47
CA VAL A 38 -12.32 17.89 20.71
C VAL A 38 -12.26 18.70 22.00
N LEU A 39 -11.40 18.23 22.93
CA LEU A 39 -11.19 18.85 24.24
C LEU A 39 -9.72 19.21 24.36
N ASP A 40 -9.38 20.49 24.26
CA ASP A 40 -8.00 20.96 24.39
C ASP A 40 -7.88 21.94 25.57
N LEU A 41 -6.82 21.77 26.33
CA LEU A 41 -6.54 22.65 27.47
C LEU A 41 -6.46 24.11 27.04
N GLY A 42 -7.21 24.97 27.71
CA GLY A 42 -7.19 26.40 27.45
C GLY A 42 -8.04 26.84 26.27
N ARG A 43 -8.79 25.91 25.68
CA ARG A 43 -9.68 26.21 24.54
C ARG A 43 -11.10 25.80 24.85
N VAL A 44 -12.04 26.45 24.16
CA VAL A 44 -13.45 26.08 24.23
C VAL A 44 -13.62 24.70 23.55
N PRO A 45 -14.33 23.76 24.18
CA PRO A 45 -14.60 22.47 23.55
C PRO A 45 -15.31 22.64 22.21
N GLU A 46 -15.05 21.68 21.31
CA GLU A 46 -15.56 21.76 19.94
C GLU A 46 -16.19 20.43 19.53
N ALA A 47 -17.37 20.49 18.97
CA ALA A 47 -18.00 19.34 18.32
C ALA A 47 -17.79 19.46 16.81
N ARG A 48 -17.31 18.38 16.20
CA ARG A 48 -17.07 18.33 14.75
C ARG A 48 -18.12 17.48 14.08
N TYR A 49 -18.68 18.05 13.04
CA TYR A 49 -19.70 17.46 12.17
C TYR A 49 -19.18 17.40 10.74
N PRO A 50 -19.83 16.66 9.83
CA PRO A 50 -19.43 16.70 8.43
C PRO A 50 -19.45 18.13 7.90
N GLY A 51 -18.28 18.65 7.51
CA GLY A 51 -18.12 19.96 6.90
C GLY A 51 -18.21 21.16 7.82
N ARG A 52 -18.39 20.96 9.14
CA ARG A 52 -18.49 22.09 10.09
C ARG A 52 -18.00 21.71 11.48
N ALA A 53 -17.61 22.72 12.24
CA ALA A 53 -17.22 22.58 13.63
C ALA A 53 -18.01 23.60 14.47
N LEU A 54 -18.47 23.16 15.63
CA LEU A 54 -19.33 23.96 16.51
C LEU A 54 -18.67 24.09 17.88
N PRO A 55 -18.39 25.33 18.35
CA PRO A 55 -17.91 25.49 19.73
C PRO A 55 -19.02 25.13 20.73
N LEU A 56 -18.64 24.46 21.80
CA LEU A 56 -19.56 24.00 22.83
C LEU A 56 -19.45 24.93 24.05
N GLY A 57 -20.27 25.97 24.07
CA GLY A 57 -20.24 26.99 25.09
C GLY A 57 -19.21 28.07 24.82
N GLU A 58 -18.84 28.79 25.86
CA GLU A 58 -17.91 29.93 25.77
C GLU A 58 -16.74 29.82 26.74
N ILE A 59 -16.71 28.80 27.60
CA ILE A 59 -15.73 28.64 28.65
C ILE A 59 -14.62 27.67 28.22
N ALA A 60 -13.37 28.12 28.34
CA ALA A 60 -12.20 27.31 28.02
C ALA A 60 -12.01 26.18 29.04
N LEU A 61 -11.53 25.03 28.56
CA LEU A 61 -11.27 23.88 29.41
C LEU A 61 -10.07 24.11 30.33
N THR A 62 -10.21 23.68 31.56
CA THR A 62 -9.16 23.74 32.58
C THR A 62 -8.46 22.38 32.69
N ARG A 63 -7.32 22.36 33.39
CA ARG A 63 -6.63 21.11 33.69
C ARG A 63 -7.52 20.17 34.50
N GLU A 64 -8.31 20.73 35.41
CA GLU A 64 -9.22 19.95 36.23
C GLU A 64 -10.31 19.28 35.41
N ASP A 65 -10.85 19.96 34.40
CA ASP A 65 -11.84 19.40 33.47
C ASP A 65 -11.28 18.16 32.76
N LEU A 66 -10.06 18.27 32.25
CA LEU A 66 -9.41 17.15 31.55
C LEU A 66 -9.06 16.01 32.49
N HIS A 67 -8.59 16.32 33.68
CA HIS A 67 -8.26 15.36 34.74
C HIS A 67 -9.47 14.52 35.16
N UNK A 68 -10.43 15.10 35.19
CA UNK A 68 -11.63 14.52 35.52
C UNK A 68 -12.15 13.59 34.50
N THR A 69 -12.11 14.06 33.40
CA THR A 69 -12.50 13.24 32.23
C THR A 69 -11.62 12.00 32.10
N VAL A 70 -10.31 12.18 32.21
CA VAL A 70 -9.36 11.07 32.13
C VAL A 70 -9.61 10.05 33.25
N ALA A 71 -9.91 10.54 34.46
CA ALA A 71 -10.19 9.64 35.58
C ALA A 71 -11.43 8.78 35.32
N ARG A 72 -12.45 9.32 34.67
CA ARG A 72 -13.65 8.57 34.32
C ARG A 72 -13.39 7.58 33.17
N LEU A 73 -12.49 7.93 32.24
CA LEU A 73 -12.12 7.05 31.12
C LEU A 73 -11.30 5.83 31.53
N GLY A 74 -10.51 5.99 32.60
CA GLY A 74 -9.53 4.99 32.97
C GLY A 74 -8.23 5.17 32.17
N ARG A 75 -7.52 4.06 32.00
CA ARG A 75 -6.16 4.11 31.51
C ARG A 75 -6.05 4.15 29.95
N UNK A 76 -5.41 4.99 29.36
CA UNK A 76 -5.14 5.07 28.00
C UNK A 76 -4.14 4.03 27.75
N GLY A 77 -4.11 3.40 26.67
CA GLY A 77 -3.16 2.40 26.25
C GLY A 77 -1.81 2.99 25.88
N ALA A 78 -0.88 2.13 25.48
CA ALA A 78 0.44 2.56 25.00
C ALA A 78 0.35 3.43 23.76
N ASP A 79 -0.73 3.29 22.99
CA ASP A 79 -1.02 4.10 21.80
C ASP A 79 -1.80 5.39 22.13
N ASN A 80 -1.94 5.73 23.42
CA ASN A 80 -2.70 6.88 23.91
C ASN A 80 -4.19 6.82 23.52
N ARG A 81 -4.76 5.62 23.44
CA ARG A 81 -6.17 5.41 23.12
C ARG A 81 -6.89 4.72 24.25
N ALA A 82 -8.17 5.04 24.38
CA ALA A 82 -9.08 4.36 25.30
C ALA A 82 -10.40 4.14 24.58
N GLY A 83 -11.11 3.08 24.95
CA GLY A 83 -12.43 2.77 24.41
C GLY A 83 -13.46 2.65 25.52
N ILE A 84 -14.72 2.56 25.11
CA ILE A 84 -15.85 2.38 26.02
C ILE A 84 -16.47 1.02 25.71
N GLU A 85 -16.70 0.21 26.73
CA GLU A 85 -17.23 -1.13 26.59
C GLU A 85 -18.52 -1.15 25.75
N ARG A 86 -18.66 -2.17 24.90
CA ARG A 86 -19.80 -2.39 24.00
C ARG A 86 -19.98 -1.31 22.95
N THR A 87 -18.95 -0.47 22.72
CA THR A 87 -19.03 0.59 21.72
C THR A 87 -17.78 0.63 20.86
N LEU A 88 -17.88 1.34 19.76
CA LEU A 88 -16.74 1.67 18.89
C LEU A 88 -16.26 3.10 19.13
N HIS A 89 -16.77 3.76 20.15
CA HIS A 89 -16.24 5.07 20.55
C HIS A 89 -14.77 4.95 20.91
N ARG A 90 -13.97 5.92 20.48
CA ARG A 90 -12.53 5.91 20.74
C ARG A 90 -12.09 7.27 21.20
N ILE A 91 -11.38 7.30 22.31
CA ILE A 91 -10.83 8.53 22.86
C ILE A 91 -9.31 8.45 22.73
N SER A 92 -8.72 9.49 22.13
CA SER A 92 -7.27 9.57 21.92
C SER A 92 -6.74 10.77 22.70
N ALA A 93 -5.64 10.58 23.42
CA ALA A 93 -5.05 11.61 24.26
C ALA A 93 -3.88 12.29 23.55
N ILE A 94 -3.78 13.61 23.76
CA ILE A 94 -2.58 14.40 23.44
C ILE A 94 -1.89 14.70 24.75
N ARG A 95 -0.59 14.37 24.83
CA ARG A 95 0.20 14.57 26.04
C ARG A 95 1.28 15.63 25.84
N ASN A 96 1.61 16.35 26.91
CA ASN A 96 2.75 17.26 26.91
C ASN A 96 4.06 16.48 27.16
N ARG A 97 5.18 17.17 27.24
CA ARG A 97 6.50 16.56 27.44
C ARG A 97 6.64 15.83 28.79
N GLN A 98 5.83 16.19 29.76
CA GLN A 98 5.84 15.57 31.11
C GLN A 98 4.88 14.36 31.17
N GLY A 99 4.15 14.08 30.09
CA GLY A 99 3.21 12.96 30.06
C GLY A 99 1.79 13.29 30.52
N ASP A 100 1.51 14.55 30.85
CA ASP A 100 0.17 14.96 31.28
C ASP A 100 -0.74 15.10 30.06
N VAL A 101 -2.01 14.70 30.18
CA VAL A 101 -2.99 14.85 29.13
C VAL A 101 -3.39 16.33 29.00
N VAL A 102 -3.15 16.90 27.86
CA VAL A 102 -3.51 18.30 27.55
C VAL A 102 -4.56 18.40 26.45
N GLY A 103 -4.99 17.28 25.88
CA GLY A 103 -6.05 17.26 24.88
C GLY A 103 -6.64 15.88 24.73
N LEU A 104 -7.90 15.84 24.31
CA LEU A 104 -8.60 14.58 24.03
C LEU A 104 -9.37 14.74 22.72
N THR A 105 -9.31 13.71 21.88
CA THR A 105 -10.16 13.58 20.69
C THR A 105 -11.10 12.41 20.92
N CYS A 106 -12.39 12.71 21.04
CA CYS A 106 -13.42 11.71 21.35
C CYS A 106 -14.19 11.41 20.07
N ARG A 107 -13.85 10.30 19.43
CA ARG A 107 -14.44 9.90 18.15
C ARG A 107 -15.70 9.07 18.40
N VAL A 108 -16.80 9.49 17.77
CA VAL A 108 -18.08 8.78 17.90
C VAL A 108 -18.04 7.52 17.04
N GLY A 109 -18.30 6.38 17.65
CA GLY A 109 -18.32 5.10 16.96
C GLY A 109 -19.63 4.82 16.27
N ARG A 110 -19.55 4.20 15.08
CA ARG A 110 -20.72 3.78 14.31
C ARG A 110 -20.44 2.42 13.69
N ALA A 111 -21.43 1.55 13.73
CA ALA A 111 -21.38 0.26 13.04
C ALA A 111 -22.18 0.36 11.74
N VAL A 112 -21.68 -0.28 10.71
CA VAL A 112 -22.35 -0.35 9.41
C VAL A 112 -22.73 -1.81 9.16
N PHE A 113 -23.96 -2.04 8.72
CA PHE A 113 -24.51 -3.36 8.46
C PHE A 113 -24.94 -3.46 6.99
N GLY A 114 -24.89 -4.67 6.45
CA GLY A 114 -25.39 -4.98 5.11
C GLY A 114 -24.31 -5.24 4.07
N THR A 115 -23.05 -4.90 4.33
CA THR A 115 -21.97 -5.10 3.36
C THR A 115 -21.57 -6.58 3.23
N VAL A 116 -21.86 -7.41 4.21
CA VAL A 116 -21.52 -8.84 4.18
C VAL A 116 -22.23 -9.58 3.03
N ALA A 117 -23.35 -9.04 2.53
CA ALA A 117 -24.05 -9.61 1.38
C ALA A 117 -23.11 -9.77 0.17
N MET A 118 -22.10 -8.92 0.07
CA MET A 118 -21.11 -8.97 -1.02
C MET A 118 -20.30 -10.27 -1.04
N VAL A 119 -20.14 -10.94 0.10
CA VAL A 119 -19.31 -12.15 0.21
C VAL A 119 -20.01 -13.28 0.94
N ARG A 120 -21.31 -13.16 1.21
CA ARG A 120 -22.06 -14.14 1.99
C ARG A 120 -21.93 -15.56 1.42
N ASP A 121 -21.95 -15.69 0.10
CA ASP A 121 -21.77 -16.97 -0.59
C ASP A 121 -20.39 -17.59 -0.33
N LEU A 122 -19.35 -16.78 -0.20
CA LEU A 122 -17.98 -17.26 0.03
C LEU A 122 -17.81 -17.81 1.45
N LEU A 123 -18.57 -17.29 2.41
CA LEU A 123 -18.47 -17.72 3.80
C LEU A 123 -18.99 -19.15 4.01
N ASP A 124 -19.94 -19.58 3.21
CA ASP A 124 -20.52 -20.92 3.31
C ASP A 124 -19.50 -22.01 2.99
N ASP A 125 -18.54 -21.73 2.13
CA ASP A 125 -17.56 -22.72 1.67
C ASP A 125 -16.47 -23.02 2.70
N GLY A 126 -16.33 -22.20 3.72
CA GLY A 126 -15.29 -22.37 4.73
C GLY A 126 -13.86 -22.03 4.26
N UNK A 127 -13.66 -21.46 3.23
CA UNK A 127 -12.43 -21.08 2.68
C UNK A 127 -11.98 -19.79 3.28
N SER A 128 -10.76 -19.78 3.60
CA SER A 128 -10.20 -18.56 4.20
C SER A 128 -10.27 -17.38 3.24
N LEU A 129 -10.59 -16.21 3.77
CA LEU A 129 -10.90 -15.01 2.98
C LEU A 129 -9.99 -13.86 3.38
N LEU A 130 -9.33 -13.24 2.40
CA LEU A 130 -8.46 -12.09 2.62
C LEU A 130 -9.11 -10.84 2.06
N LEU A 131 -9.20 -9.78 2.88
CA LEU A 131 -9.75 -8.50 2.48
C LEU A 131 -8.61 -7.50 2.27
N MET A 132 -8.65 -6.78 1.16
CA MET A 132 -7.66 -5.75 0.83
C MET A 132 -8.37 -4.48 0.40
N GLY A 133 -7.68 -3.36 0.56
CA GLY A 133 -8.22 -2.05 0.17
C GLY A 133 -7.50 -0.93 0.89
N ARG A 134 -7.69 0.28 0.39
CA ARG A 134 -7.08 1.46 0.99
C ARG A 134 -7.63 1.71 2.40
N PRO A 135 -6.89 2.42 3.25
CA PRO A 135 -7.41 2.79 4.58
C PRO A 135 -8.74 3.53 4.46
N GLY A 136 -9.67 3.19 5.34
CA GLY A 136 -10.98 3.84 5.38
C GLY A 136 -12.03 3.30 4.44
N VAL A 137 -11.70 2.29 3.63
CA VAL A 137 -12.65 1.75 2.65
C VAL A 137 -13.74 0.87 3.27
N GLY A 138 -13.55 0.43 4.51
CA GLY A 138 -14.54 -0.38 5.22
C GLY A 138 -14.11 -1.81 5.52
N LYS A 139 -12.83 -2.11 5.49
CA LYS A 139 -12.31 -3.46 5.77
C LYS A 139 -12.67 -3.93 7.18
N THR A 140 -12.46 -3.08 8.18
CA THR A 140 -12.77 -3.41 9.57
C THR A 140 -14.26 -3.63 9.77
N THR A 141 -15.08 -2.82 9.13
CA THR A 141 -16.54 -2.97 9.13
C THR A 141 -16.94 -4.33 8.55
N ALA A 142 -16.32 -4.71 7.42
CA ALA A 142 -16.59 -6.01 6.79
C ALA A 142 -16.16 -7.17 7.70
N LEU A 143 -14.99 -7.07 8.33
CA LEU A 143 -14.51 -8.09 9.28
C LEU A 143 -15.49 -8.29 10.42
N ARG A 144 -15.99 -7.19 10.98
CA ARG A 144 -16.93 -7.23 12.10
C ARG A 144 -18.22 -7.95 11.71
N GLU A 145 -18.77 -7.59 10.56
CA GLU A 145 -20.01 -8.18 10.08
C GLU A 145 -19.82 -9.66 9.69
N ILE A 146 -18.68 -9.98 9.08
CA ILE A 146 -18.34 -11.37 8.74
C ILE A 146 -18.24 -12.22 10.01
N ALA A 147 -17.58 -11.69 11.06
CA ALA A 147 -17.46 -12.39 12.35
C ALA A 147 -18.84 -12.72 12.93
N ARG A 148 -19.75 -11.75 12.90
CA ARG A 148 -21.12 -11.95 13.40
C ARG A 148 -21.88 -13.00 12.58
N VAL A 149 -21.81 -12.93 11.26
CA VAL A 149 -22.51 -13.89 10.40
C VAL A 149 -21.98 -15.30 10.63
N LEU A 150 -20.67 -15.46 10.72
CA LEU A 150 -20.07 -16.78 10.97
C LEU A 150 -20.47 -17.33 12.34
N ALA A 151 -20.49 -16.48 13.36
CA ALA A 151 -20.81 -16.90 14.72
C ALA A 151 -22.31 -17.14 14.93
N ASP A 152 -23.16 -16.19 14.50
CA ASP A 152 -24.60 -16.19 14.81
C ASP A 152 -25.42 -16.96 13.77
N GLU A 153 -25.13 -16.78 12.48
CA GLU A 153 -25.93 -17.37 11.40
C GLU A 153 -25.40 -18.74 10.98
N LEU A 154 -24.09 -18.88 10.84
CA LEU A 154 -23.48 -20.15 10.44
C LEU A 154 -23.05 -21.00 11.64
N GLU A 155 -23.24 -20.49 12.84
CA GLU A 155 -23.03 -21.22 14.11
C GLU A 155 -21.63 -21.80 14.25
N ARG A 156 -20.62 -21.04 13.76
CA ARG A 156 -19.22 -21.42 13.88
C ARG A 156 -18.62 -20.87 15.18
N ARG A 157 -17.61 -21.59 15.70
CA ARG A 157 -16.83 -21.08 16.84
C ARG A 157 -15.82 -20.06 16.30
N VAL A 158 -16.11 -18.79 16.55
CA VAL A 158 -15.31 -17.66 16.00
C VAL A 158 -14.55 -16.99 17.12
N VAL A 159 -13.25 -16.78 16.91
CA VAL A 159 -12.41 -15.94 17.77
C VAL A 159 -11.93 -14.74 16.93
N VAL A 160 -12.21 -13.55 17.43
CA VAL A 160 -11.72 -12.30 16.84
C VAL A 160 -10.43 -11.89 17.56
N ILE A 161 -9.35 -11.71 16.81
CA ILE A 161 -8.09 -11.21 17.35
C ILE A 161 -8.01 -9.73 16.99
N ASP A 162 -8.18 -8.89 17.99
CA ASP A 162 -8.45 -7.45 17.82
C ASP A 162 -7.28 -6.61 18.28
N THR A 163 -6.28 -6.47 17.42
CA THR A 163 -5.01 -5.82 17.75
C THR A 163 -5.17 -4.33 18.00
N SER A 164 -5.99 -3.65 17.19
CA SER A 164 -6.18 -2.20 17.28
C SER A 164 -7.48 -1.79 17.99
N ASN A 165 -8.22 -2.76 18.51
CA ASN A 165 -9.52 -2.54 19.15
C ASN A 165 -10.54 -1.88 18.19
N GLU A 166 -10.34 -2.05 16.89
CA GLU A 166 -11.21 -1.46 15.88
C GLU A 166 -12.34 -2.39 15.45
N ILE A 167 -12.14 -3.70 15.61
CA ILE A 167 -13.16 -4.67 15.20
C ILE A 167 -14.30 -4.69 16.21
N ALA A 168 -13.98 -4.84 17.52
CA ALA A 168 -14.96 -5.00 18.59
C ALA A 168 -14.85 -3.97 19.71
N GLY A 169 -14.11 -2.98 19.47
CA GLY A 169 -14.01 -1.86 20.43
C GLY A 169 -13.04 -2.10 21.59
N UNK A 170 -12.90 -1.15 22.37
CA UNK A 170 -11.98 -1.18 23.41
C UNK A 170 -12.55 -1.80 24.62
N GLY A 171 -12.54 -1.84 25.52
CA GLY A 171 -13.02 -2.32 26.80
C GLY A 171 -13.03 -3.87 26.87
N ASP A 172 -13.41 -4.38 28.01
CA ASP A 172 -13.40 -5.83 28.22
C ASP A 172 -14.59 -6.55 27.61
N ILE A 173 -15.69 -5.84 27.40
CA ILE A 173 -16.90 -6.39 26.79
C ILE A 173 -16.96 -5.92 25.35
N PRO A 174 -16.95 -6.86 24.39
CA PRO A 174 -16.92 -6.47 22.98
C PRO A 174 -18.23 -5.88 22.48
N HIS A 175 -18.13 -5.14 21.38
CA HIS A 175 -19.30 -4.57 20.71
C HIS A 175 -20.26 -5.67 20.28
N PRO A 176 -21.57 -5.49 20.47
CA PRO A 176 -22.54 -6.52 20.09
C PRO A 176 -22.61 -6.82 18.60
N ALA A 177 -22.02 -6.00 17.74
CA ALA A 177 -22.01 -6.24 16.29
C ALA A 177 -21.16 -7.45 15.88
N ILE A 178 -20.31 -8.00 16.77
CA ILE A 178 -19.64 -9.27 16.47
C ILE A 178 -20.46 -10.50 16.90
N GLY A 179 -21.64 -10.29 17.48
CA GLY A 179 -22.52 -11.38 17.91
C GLY A 179 -21.86 -12.27 18.96
N ARG A 180 -22.01 -13.58 18.80
CA ARG A 180 -21.46 -14.58 19.73
C ARG A 180 -19.96 -14.84 19.52
N ALA A 181 -19.32 -14.16 18.59
CA ALA A 181 -17.87 -14.30 18.41
C ALA A 181 -17.14 -13.86 19.68
N ARG A 182 -16.11 -14.61 20.06
CA ARG A 182 -15.28 -14.27 21.21
C ARG A 182 -14.15 -13.36 20.77
N ARG A 183 -13.73 -12.43 21.62
CA ARG A 183 -12.68 -11.49 21.25
C ARG A 183 -11.47 -11.67 22.15
N MET A 184 -10.28 -11.77 21.54
CA MET A 184 -9.00 -11.70 22.24
C MET A 184 -8.32 -10.38 21.87
N GLN A 185 -7.90 -9.62 22.87
CA GLN A 185 -7.16 -8.40 22.67
C GLN A 185 -5.66 -8.72 22.56
N VAL A 186 -4.92 -7.84 21.86
CA VAL A 186 -3.48 -8.00 21.67
C VAL A 186 -2.80 -6.85 22.38
N ALA A 187 -1.95 -7.15 23.33
CA ALA A 187 -1.30 -6.12 24.15
C ALA A 187 -0.36 -5.23 23.35
N UNK A 188 0.29 -5.78 22.38
CA UNK A 188 1.18 -5.12 21.59
C UNK A 188 1.04 -5.63 20.23
N PRO A 189 1.10 -4.78 19.28
CA PRO A 189 0.92 -5.27 17.92
C PRO A 189 1.91 -6.33 17.47
N GLU A 190 3.14 -6.27 17.92
CA GLU A 190 4.17 -7.27 17.59
C GLU A 190 3.87 -8.66 18.17
N GLN A 191 2.89 -8.76 19.04
CA GLN A 191 2.48 -10.03 19.65
C GLN A 191 1.28 -10.67 18.95
N GLN A 192 0.78 -10.08 17.84
CA GLN A 192 -0.40 -10.61 17.17
C GLN A 192 -0.23 -12.07 16.75
N HIS A 193 0.94 -12.43 16.23
CA HIS A 193 1.20 -13.82 15.82
C HIS A 193 1.11 -14.79 17.00
N GLN A 194 1.59 -14.39 18.17
CA GLN A 194 1.52 -15.23 19.38
C GLN A 194 0.07 -15.43 19.84
N VAL A 195 -0.75 -14.38 19.76
CA VAL A 195 -2.17 -14.47 20.12
C VAL A 195 -2.92 -15.37 19.13
N MET A 196 -2.56 -15.32 17.84
CA MET A 196 -3.13 -16.22 16.84
C MET A 196 -2.87 -17.68 17.21
N ILE A 197 -1.65 -18.00 17.61
CA ILE A 197 -1.26 -19.35 18.01
C ILE A 197 -1.99 -19.75 19.30
N GLU A 198 -2.02 -18.85 20.27
CA GLU A 198 -2.72 -19.09 21.55
C GLU A 198 -4.20 -19.37 21.35
N ALA A 199 -4.84 -18.66 20.43
CA ALA A 199 -6.26 -18.87 20.15
C ALA A 199 -6.52 -20.31 19.69
N VAL A 200 -5.69 -20.80 18.77
CA VAL A 200 -5.85 -22.19 18.26
C VAL A 200 -5.53 -23.22 19.33
N GLU A 201 -4.48 -23.00 20.11
CA GLU A 201 -4.05 -23.96 21.14
C GLU A 201 -5.02 -24.07 22.31
N ASN A 202 -5.65 -22.95 22.71
CA ASN A 202 -6.40 -22.89 23.97
C ASN A 202 -7.91 -22.76 23.79
N HIS A 203 -8.40 -22.20 22.68
CA HIS A 203 -9.81 -21.80 22.58
C HIS A 203 -10.58 -22.50 21.47
N MET A 204 -9.92 -23.38 20.73
CA MET A 204 -10.52 -24.30 19.75
C MET A 204 -11.45 -23.61 18.74
N PRO A 205 -11.01 -22.57 18.06
CA PRO A 205 -11.86 -21.90 17.08
C PRO A 205 -11.97 -22.70 15.79
N GLU A 206 -13.13 -22.61 15.13
CA GLU A 206 -13.28 -23.03 13.75
C GLU A 206 -12.87 -21.91 12.80
N VAL A 207 -13.02 -20.63 13.26
CA VAL A 207 -12.69 -19.44 12.48
C VAL A 207 -11.91 -18.48 13.36
N ILE A 208 -10.84 -17.89 12.78
CA ILE A 208 -10.14 -16.75 13.36
C ILE A 208 -10.34 -15.56 12.43
N VAL A 209 -10.82 -14.48 13.03
CA VAL A 209 -10.92 -13.21 12.33
C VAL A 209 -9.80 -12.31 12.87
N UNK A 210 -8.84 -12.05 12.04
CA UNK A 210 -7.72 -11.36 12.49
C UNK A 210 -7.71 -9.99 11.89
N ASP A 211 -7.06 -9.09 12.56
CA ASP A 211 -6.79 -7.76 12.01
C ASP A 211 -5.66 -7.83 10.97
N GLU A 212 -5.03 -6.72 10.65
CA GLU A 212 -4.07 -6.62 9.55
C GLU A 212 -2.87 -7.56 9.71
N ILE A 213 -2.61 -8.38 8.68
CA ILE A 213 -1.41 -9.21 8.59
C ILE A 213 -0.33 -8.39 7.87
N GLY A 214 0.76 -8.09 8.57
CA GLY A 214 1.81 -7.24 8.03
C GLY A 214 3.23 -7.73 8.23
N THR A 215 3.42 -8.83 8.98
CA THR A 215 4.77 -9.35 9.28
C THR A 215 4.92 -10.79 8.81
N GLU A 216 6.18 -11.21 8.68
CA GLU A 216 6.51 -12.59 8.31
C GLU A 216 6.03 -13.59 9.37
N LEU A 217 6.16 -13.26 10.64
CA LEU A 217 5.69 -14.14 11.72
C LEU A 217 4.17 -14.31 11.68
N GLU A 218 3.45 -13.24 11.38
CA GLU A 218 1.99 -13.32 11.23
C GLU A 218 1.59 -14.15 10.01
N ALA A 219 2.31 -14.02 8.90
CA ALA A 219 2.06 -14.82 7.70
C ALA A 219 2.31 -16.30 7.95
N GLN A 220 3.39 -16.63 8.68
CA GLN A 220 3.70 -18.01 9.07
C GLN A 220 2.62 -18.58 9.99
N ALA A 221 2.17 -17.81 10.97
CA ALA A 221 1.10 -18.23 11.88
C ALA A 221 -0.18 -18.48 11.12
N ALA A 222 -0.53 -17.61 10.17
CA ALA A 222 -1.72 -17.77 9.32
C ALA A 222 -1.65 -19.07 8.52
N ARG A 223 -0.50 -19.36 7.92
CA ARG A 223 -0.31 -20.58 7.15
C ARG A 223 -0.45 -21.82 8.05
N THR A 224 0.14 -21.84 9.20
CA THR A 224 0.02 -22.92 10.16
C THR A 224 -1.42 -23.16 10.62
N UNK A 225 -2.12 -22.08 10.86
CA UNK A 225 -3.41 -22.13 11.25
C UNK A 225 -4.27 -22.67 10.24
N ALA A 226 -4.10 -22.30 9.03
CA ALA A 226 -4.85 -22.78 7.87
C ALA A 226 -4.59 -24.27 7.60
N GLU A 227 -3.35 -24.69 7.68
CA GLU A 227 -2.98 -26.10 7.51
C GLU A 227 -3.64 -27.01 8.54
N ARG A 228 -3.99 -26.49 9.70
CA ARG A 228 -4.71 -27.23 10.74
C ARG A 228 -6.22 -27.23 10.53
N GLY A 229 -6.70 -26.64 9.45
CA GLY A 229 -8.11 -26.62 9.12
C GLY A 229 -8.91 -25.46 9.69
N VAL A 230 -8.24 -24.46 10.27
CA VAL A 230 -8.90 -23.27 10.78
C VAL A 230 -9.16 -22.31 9.63
N MET A 231 -10.40 -21.84 9.49
CA MET A 231 -10.74 -20.81 8.53
C MET A 231 -10.21 -19.46 9.03
N LEU A 232 -9.54 -18.73 8.15
CA LEU A 232 -9.03 -17.41 8.48
C LEU A 232 -9.79 -16.34 7.69
N VAL A 233 -10.17 -15.27 8.36
CA VAL A 233 -10.67 -14.06 7.70
C VAL A 233 -9.81 -12.90 8.20
N ALA A 234 -9.11 -12.25 7.30
CA ALA A 234 -8.14 -11.23 7.70
C ALA A 234 -8.02 -10.14 6.65
N THR A 235 -7.40 -9.03 7.04
CA THR A 235 -6.93 -8.03 6.10
C THR A 235 -5.41 -8.11 6.00
N ALA A 236 -4.87 -7.64 4.89
CA ALA A 236 -3.42 -7.57 4.69
C ALA A 236 -3.04 -6.18 4.22
N HIS A 237 -1.79 -5.84 4.46
CA HIS A 237 -1.24 -4.55 4.03
C HIS A 237 -1.11 -4.54 2.51
N GLY A 238 -1.88 -3.68 1.85
CA GLY A 238 -1.92 -3.58 0.39
C GLY A 238 -3.34 -3.40 -0.09
N ASN A 239 -3.48 -2.82 -1.28
CA ASN A 239 -4.79 -2.49 -1.83
C ASN A 239 -5.31 -3.55 -2.80
N ALA A 240 -4.42 -4.39 -3.31
CA ALA A 240 -4.75 -5.37 -4.35
C ALA A 240 -3.91 -6.62 -4.18
N LEU A 241 -4.39 -7.71 -4.75
CA LEU A 241 -3.69 -9.00 -4.72
C LEU A 241 -2.30 -8.89 -5.35
N ALA A 242 -2.15 -8.08 -6.39
CA ALA A 242 -0.86 -7.83 -7.02
C ALA A 242 0.18 -7.26 -6.04
N ASN A 243 -0.25 -6.49 -5.05
CA ASN A 243 0.66 -5.95 -4.03
C ASN A 243 1.25 -7.06 -3.15
N LEU A 244 0.46 -8.08 -2.85
CA LEU A 244 0.93 -9.22 -2.04
C LEU A 244 1.90 -10.09 -2.81
N ILE A 245 1.67 -10.27 -4.10
CA ILE A 245 2.57 -11.03 -4.97
C ILE A 245 3.96 -10.41 -4.98
N LYS A 246 4.02 -9.09 -4.95
CA LYS A 246 5.28 -8.32 -5.00
C LYS A 246 5.92 -8.12 -3.63
N ASN A 247 5.23 -8.45 -2.55
CA ASN A 247 5.71 -8.25 -1.19
C ASN A 247 6.36 -9.54 -0.67
N PRO A 248 7.68 -9.60 -0.52
CA PRO A 248 8.34 -10.85 -0.09
C PRO A 248 7.93 -11.30 1.32
N THR A 249 7.50 -10.38 2.17
CA THR A 249 7.04 -10.69 3.53
C THR A 249 5.71 -11.43 3.51
N LEU A 250 4.81 -11.05 2.61
CA LEU A 250 3.45 -11.56 2.55
C LEU A 250 3.19 -12.52 1.37
N UNK A 251 4.00 -12.87 0.72
CA UNK A 251 3.93 -13.73 -0.39
C UNK A 251 3.40 -15.06 -0.10
N ASP A 252 3.71 -15.46 1.17
CA ASP A 252 3.20 -16.78 1.58
C ASP A 252 1.68 -16.84 1.67
N LEU A 253 1.03 -15.71 1.91
CA LEU A 253 -0.44 -15.67 2.02
C LEU A 253 -1.12 -16.09 0.72
N VAL A 254 -0.45 -15.86 -0.40
CA VAL A 254 -0.98 -16.19 -1.74
C VAL A 254 -0.28 -17.38 -2.37
N GLY A 255 0.47 -18.14 -1.59
CA GLY A 255 1.11 -19.39 -2.03
C GLY A 255 2.63 -19.34 -2.07
N GLY A 256 3.22 -18.18 -1.83
CA GLY A 256 4.66 -17.99 -1.99
C GLY A 256 5.04 -17.93 -3.46
N ILE A 257 6.18 -17.31 -3.72
CA ILE A 257 6.69 -17.16 -5.09
C ILE A 257 8.10 -17.70 -5.13
N GLN A 258 8.38 -18.52 -6.13
CA GLN A 258 9.70 -19.11 -6.32
C GLN A 258 10.16 -18.91 -7.75
N SER A 259 11.48 -18.89 -7.94
CA SER A 259 12.09 -18.83 -9.25
C SER A 259 12.37 -20.26 -9.73
N VAL A 260 11.94 -20.59 -10.94
CA VAL A 260 12.11 -21.92 -11.51
C VAL A 260 12.88 -21.80 -12.82
N THR A 261 13.93 -22.60 -12.99
CA THR A 261 14.69 -22.68 -14.25
C THR A 261 14.08 -23.77 -15.12
N LEU A 262 13.57 -23.39 -16.28
CA LEU A 262 12.97 -24.32 -17.24
C LEU A 262 14.05 -24.96 -18.10
N GLY A 263 13.81 -26.19 -18.55
CA GLY A 263 14.60 -26.78 -19.62
C GLY A 263 14.36 -26.04 -20.93
N ASP A 264 15.29 -26.16 -21.87
CA ASP A 264 15.22 -25.44 -23.13
C ASP A 264 13.94 -25.75 -23.90
N ASP A 265 13.52 -27.01 -23.93
CA ASP A 265 12.30 -27.43 -24.64
C ASP A 265 11.04 -26.86 -24.00
N GLU A 266 10.98 -26.84 -22.66
CA GLU A 266 9.84 -26.29 -21.94
C GLU A 266 9.74 -24.78 -22.13
N ALA A 267 10.88 -24.08 -22.10
CA ALA A 267 10.91 -22.64 -22.33
C ALA A 267 10.41 -22.28 -23.73
N ARG A 268 10.83 -23.06 -24.73
CA ARG A 268 10.37 -22.90 -26.13
C ARG A 268 8.86 -23.17 -26.26
N ARG A 269 8.39 -24.25 -25.62
CA ARG A 269 6.97 -24.63 -25.67
C ARG A 269 6.08 -23.55 -25.04
N ARG A 270 6.51 -22.97 -23.91
CA ARG A 270 5.77 -21.90 -23.23
C ARG A 270 5.98 -20.53 -23.86
N ARG A 271 6.90 -20.41 -24.81
CA ARG A 271 7.31 -19.13 -25.41
C ARG A 271 7.73 -18.14 -24.32
N SER A 272 8.46 -18.63 -23.32
CA SER A 272 8.88 -17.87 -22.16
C SER A 272 10.39 -17.89 -22.02
N GLN A 273 10.88 -17.20 -21.03
CA GLN A 273 12.28 -17.28 -20.67
C GLN A 273 12.59 -18.60 -19.96
N LYS A 274 13.85 -18.91 -19.90
CA LYS A 274 14.35 -20.11 -19.25
C LYS A 274 14.08 -20.08 -17.75
N THR A 275 14.09 -18.89 -17.13
CA THR A 275 13.81 -18.73 -15.71
C THR A 275 12.50 -17.95 -15.55
N VAL A 276 11.54 -18.52 -14.83
CA VAL A 276 10.22 -17.94 -14.61
C VAL A 276 9.88 -17.94 -13.13
N LEU A 277 8.96 -17.04 -12.75
CA LEU A 277 8.39 -17.04 -11.40
C LEU A 277 7.15 -17.91 -11.39
N GLU A 278 7.06 -18.75 -10.38
CA GLU A 278 5.91 -19.63 -10.17
C GLU A 278 5.47 -19.59 -8.71
N ARG A 279 4.22 -19.95 -8.48
CA ARG A 279 3.69 -20.11 -7.13
C ARG A 279 4.32 -21.36 -6.50
N ALA A 280 4.78 -21.22 -5.25
CA ALA A 280 5.48 -22.32 -4.55
C ALA A 280 4.53 -23.35 -3.95
N ALA A 281 3.33 -22.91 -3.52
CA ALA A 281 2.38 -23.76 -2.78
C ALA A 281 0.95 -23.25 -2.95
N GLU A 282 0.01 -23.95 -2.33
CA GLU A 282 -1.37 -23.49 -2.29
C GLU A 282 -1.48 -22.24 -1.43
N PRO A 283 -2.32 -21.26 -1.82
CA PRO A 283 -2.50 -20.06 -1.01
C PRO A 283 -3.08 -20.37 0.37
N THR A 284 -2.61 -19.64 1.37
CA THR A 284 -3.22 -19.64 2.70
C THR A 284 -4.68 -19.12 2.61
N PHE A 285 -4.92 -18.13 1.73
CA PHE A 285 -6.24 -17.55 1.48
C PHE A 285 -6.67 -17.88 0.05
N PRO A 286 -7.50 -18.91 -0.15
CA PRO A 286 -8.02 -19.23 -1.49
C PRO A 286 -9.02 -18.24 -2.05
N UNK A 287 -9.67 -17.33 -1.22
CA UNK A 287 -10.47 -16.35 -1.58
C UNK A 287 -9.93 -15.09 -1.21
N ALA A 288 -10.05 -14.07 -2.06
CA ALA A 288 -9.61 -12.72 -1.71
C ALA A 288 -10.53 -11.66 -2.29
N VAL A 289 -10.64 -10.53 -1.60
CA VAL A 289 -11.49 -9.40 -2.00
C VAL A 289 -10.64 -8.14 -2.03
N GLU A 290 -10.76 -7.38 -3.13
CA GLU A 290 -10.19 -6.04 -3.25
C GLU A 290 -11.35 -5.05 -3.16
N MET A 291 -11.39 -4.29 -2.09
CA MET A 291 -12.48 -3.35 -1.87
C MET A 291 -12.15 -2.01 -2.55
N UNK A 292 -12.77 -1.94 -3.58
CA UNK A 292 -12.61 -0.81 -4.34
C UNK A 292 -13.23 0.37 -3.78
N ARG A 293 -14.54 0.27 -3.34
CA ARG A 293 -15.36 1.18 -2.55
C ARG A 293 -16.16 0.37 -1.53
N ARG A 294 -16.86 1.01 -0.65
CA ARG A 294 -17.73 0.29 0.31
C ARG A 294 -18.76 -0.59 -0.39
N ASP A 295 -19.24 -0.14 -1.55
CA ASP A 295 -20.31 -0.80 -2.29
C ASP A 295 -19.82 -1.49 -3.56
N ARG A 296 -18.50 -1.53 -3.83
CA ARG A 296 -17.97 -2.17 -5.04
C ARG A 296 -16.68 -2.91 -4.73
N TRP A 297 -16.68 -4.22 -4.95
CA TRP A 297 -15.58 -5.11 -4.59
C TRP A 297 -15.19 -5.98 -5.78
N ALA A 298 -13.89 -6.20 -5.94
CA ALA A 298 -13.36 -7.18 -6.89
C ALA A 298 -13.07 -8.46 -6.13
N VAL A 299 -13.73 -9.55 -6.52
CA VAL A 299 -13.67 -10.81 -5.79
C VAL A 299 -12.86 -11.82 -6.60
N HIS A 300 -11.80 -12.33 -5.98
CA HIS A 300 -11.00 -13.41 -6.53
C HIS A 300 -11.48 -14.72 -5.90
N THR A 301 -12.29 -15.44 -6.65
CA THR A 301 -12.86 -16.71 -6.17
C THR A 301 -11.86 -17.86 -6.20
N ASP A 302 -10.72 -17.65 -6.87
CA ASP A 302 -9.62 -18.61 -6.97
C ASP A 302 -8.31 -17.85 -6.98
N VAL A 303 -7.76 -17.61 -5.82
CA VAL A 303 -6.51 -16.86 -5.66
C VAL A 303 -5.34 -17.57 -6.35
N ALA A 304 -5.29 -18.91 -6.28
CA ALA A 304 -4.24 -19.68 -6.94
C ALA A 304 -4.19 -19.40 -8.44
N ALA A 305 -5.36 -19.46 -9.10
CA ALA A 305 -5.45 -19.17 -10.53
C ALA A 305 -5.09 -17.73 -10.86
N THR A 306 -5.54 -16.79 -10.01
CA THR A 306 -5.23 -15.37 -10.19
C THR A 306 -3.73 -15.11 -10.07
N VAL A 307 -3.08 -15.70 -9.06
CA VAL A 307 -1.63 -15.55 -8.86
C VAL A 307 -0.87 -16.13 -10.05
N ASP A 308 -1.26 -17.31 -10.51
CA ASP A 308 -0.62 -17.95 -11.67
C ASP A 308 -0.74 -17.07 -12.93
N LEU A 309 -1.86 -16.45 -13.16
CA LEU A 309 -2.02 -15.49 -14.26
C LEU A 309 -1.16 -14.23 -14.08
N UNK A 310 -1.28 -13.78 -12.92
CA UNK A 310 -0.56 -12.69 -12.59
C UNK A 310 0.84 -12.86 -12.82
N LEU A 311 1.51 -13.96 -12.46
CA LEU A 311 2.92 -14.29 -12.65
C LEU A 311 3.30 -14.51 -14.12
N ARG A 312 2.36 -14.89 -14.94
CA ARG A 312 2.56 -15.02 -16.40
C ARG A 312 2.37 -13.71 -17.16
N GLY A 313 2.11 -12.63 -16.46
CA GLY A 313 1.85 -11.33 -17.08
C GLY A 313 0.49 -11.20 -17.73
N GLN A 314 -0.48 -11.98 -17.30
CA GLN A 314 -1.83 -11.95 -17.85
C GLN A 314 -2.83 -11.33 -16.87
N UNK A 315 -3.80 -10.82 -17.16
CA UNK A 315 -4.69 -10.24 -16.40
C UNK A 315 -5.59 -11.25 -15.92
N PRO A 316 -5.80 -11.15 -14.80
CA PRO A 316 -6.73 -12.10 -14.21
C PRO A 316 -8.19 -11.73 -14.47
N ARG A 317 -8.99 -12.75 -14.55
CA ARG A 317 -10.44 -12.55 -14.61
C ARG A 317 -10.96 -12.37 -13.19
N VAL A 318 -11.44 -11.17 -12.91
CA VAL A 318 -11.92 -10.79 -11.58
C VAL A 318 -13.43 -10.60 -11.64
N GLN A 319 -14.14 -11.17 -10.68
CA GLN A 319 -15.57 -10.94 -10.55
C GLN A 319 -15.79 -9.63 -9.79
N GLU A 320 -16.37 -8.64 -10.45
CA GLU A 320 -16.72 -7.40 -9.77
C GLU A 320 -18.15 -7.48 -9.26
N ARG A 321 -18.33 -7.11 -8.00
CA ARG A 321 -19.63 -7.10 -7.32
C ARG A 321 -19.93 -5.70 -6.85
N GLU A 322 -21.18 -5.29 -7.00
CA GLU A 322 -21.66 -3.99 -6.54
C GLU A 322 -22.92 -4.16 -5.69
N LEU A 323 -22.96 -3.45 -4.57
CA LEU A 323 -24.11 -3.46 -3.69
C LEU A 323 -25.03 -2.29 -4.07
N THR A 324 -26.28 -2.61 -4.40
CA THR A 324 -27.26 -1.59 -4.76
C THR A 324 -27.78 -0.86 -3.51
N ALA A 325 -28.45 0.27 -3.73
CA ALA A 325 -29.08 1.02 -2.64
C ALA A 325 -30.14 0.19 -1.90
N GLU A 326 -30.74 -0.79 -2.58
CA GLU A 326 -31.72 -1.72 -1.99
C GLU A 326 -31.06 -2.89 -1.26
N GLY A 327 -29.73 -2.98 -1.26
CA GLY A 327 -28.99 -4.00 -0.56
C GLY A 327 -28.80 -5.29 -1.34
N GLN A 328 -29.05 -5.27 -2.64
CA GLN A 328 -28.84 -6.43 -3.50
C GLN A 328 -27.45 -6.41 -4.13
N VAL A 329 -26.87 -7.57 -4.32
CA VAL A 329 -25.56 -7.71 -4.94
C VAL A 329 -25.74 -7.92 -6.44
N GLN A 330 -25.09 -7.06 -7.24
CA GLN A 330 -25.07 -7.18 -8.70
C GLN A 330 -23.67 -7.53 -9.17
N LEU A 331 -23.56 -8.45 -10.11
CA LEU A 331 -22.32 -8.73 -10.79
C LEU A 331 -22.14 -7.68 -11.88
N VAL A 332 -21.01 -6.96 -11.83
CA VAL A 332 -20.69 -5.94 -12.83
C VAL A 332 -19.81 -6.59 -13.88
N ASP A 333 -20.26 -6.60 -15.14
CA ASP A 333 -19.45 -7.10 -16.22
C ASP A 333 -18.24 -6.18 -16.43
N PRO A 334 -17.02 -6.72 -16.50
CA PRO A 334 -15.87 -5.88 -16.76
C PRO A 334 -16.00 -5.27 -18.15
N PRO A 335 -15.61 -3.99 -18.33
CA PRO A 335 -15.72 -3.36 -19.65
C PRO A 335 -14.95 -4.16 -20.70
N UNK A 336 -15.49 -4.66 -21.54
CA UNK A 336 -14.99 -5.39 -22.48
C UNK A 336 -13.86 -4.75 -23.02
N GLN A 337 -12.88 -5.29 -22.87
CA GLN A 337 -11.63 -4.88 -23.46
C GLN A 337 -11.68 -5.02 -24.97
N LYS A 338 -11.88 -3.92 -25.61
CA LYS A 338 -11.78 -3.86 -27.08
C LYS A 338 -10.30 -3.84 -27.48
N GLY A 339 -9.81 -4.98 -27.99
CA GLY A 339 -8.47 -5.11 -28.51
C GLY A 339 -7.71 -6.27 -27.91
N PRO A 340 -6.77 -6.83 -28.70
CA PRO A 340 -5.95 -7.91 -28.17
C PRO A 340 -5.09 -7.41 -27.02
N UNK A 341 -5.32 -7.86 -25.89
CA UNK A 341 -4.66 -7.58 -24.91
C UNK A 341 -3.37 -7.64 -25.27
N ARG A 342 -2.75 -6.68 -25.34
CA ARG A 342 -1.33 -6.63 -25.28
C ARG A 342 -0.95 -7.34 -24.00
N ARG A 343 -0.52 -8.53 -24.14
CA ARG A 343 0.07 -9.28 -23.03
C ARG A 343 1.05 -8.35 -22.34
N PRO A 344 0.85 -8.02 -21.06
CA PRO A 344 1.95 -7.41 -20.34
C PRO A 344 3.04 -8.46 -20.32
N SER A 345 3.96 -8.35 -21.25
CA SER A 345 5.14 -9.17 -21.20
C SER A 345 5.81 -8.83 -19.89
N LEU A 346 6.06 -9.83 -19.08
CA LEU A 346 7.06 -9.69 -18.04
C LEU A 346 8.30 -9.19 -18.76
N ALA A 347 8.48 -7.88 -18.75
CA ALA A 347 9.54 -7.26 -19.50
C ALA A 347 10.85 -7.77 -18.95
N VAL A 348 11.52 -8.53 -19.76
CA VAL A 348 12.86 -8.99 -19.44
C VAL A 348 13.76 -7.78 -19.43
N VAL A 349 14.20 -7.39 -18.25
CA VAL A 349 15.12 -6.28 -18.13
C VAL A 349 16.54 -6.72 -18.49
N ALA A 350 16.70 -7.86 -19.15
CA ALA A 350 18.02 -8.30 -19.57
C ALA A 350 18.45 -7.71 -20.92
N SER A 351 17.53 -7.08 -21.64
CA SER A 351 17.90 -6.36 -22.86
C SER A 351 17.62 -4.87 -22.63
N PRO A 352 18.59 -4.01 -22.87
CA PRO A 352 18.25 -2.60 -22.95
C PRO A 352 17.18 -2.43 -24.04
N PRO A 353 16.21 -1.57 -23.84
CA PRO A 353 15.22 -1.35 -24.90
C PRO A 353 15.97 -1.00 -26.17
N SER A 354 15.74 -1.79 -27.20
CA SER A 354 16.32 -1.47 -28.48
C SER A 354 15.78 -0.11 -28.87
N ILE A 355 16.66 0.83 -28.90
CA ILE A 355 16.35 2.18 -29.36
C ILE A 355 15.93 2.03 -30.82
N LYS A 356 14.66 2.21 -31.05
CA LYS A 356 14.20 2.34 -32.43
C LYS A 356 14.92 3.55 -33.01
N SER A 357 15.62 3.33 -34.09
CA SER A 357 16.37 4.36 -34.80
C SER A 357 15.53 5.62 -34.96
N PRO A 358 16.17 6.80 -34.86
CA PRO A 358 15.43 8.07 -34.96
C PRO A 358 14.75 8.33 -36.30
N GLU A 359 14.92 7.43 -37.27
CA GLU A 359 14.36 7.64 -38.62
C GLU A 359 12.84 7.60 -38.69
N ALA A 360 12.15 7.13 -37.65
CA ALA A 360 10.68 6.98 -37.70
C ALA A 360 9.91 8.21 -37.19
N VAL A 361 10.60 9.29 -36.79
CA VAL A 361 9.94 10.44 -36.13
C VAL A 361 9.89 11.69 -37.03
N LEU A 362 10.38 11.60 -38.27
CA LEU A 362 10.56 12.80 -39.09
C LEU A 362 9.48 13.06 -40.16
N GLU A 363 8.27 12.55 -40.00
CA GLU A 363 7.23 12.93 -40.96
C GLU A 363 5.88 13.26 -40.32
N GLN A 364 5.81 14.48 -39.75
CA GLN A 364 4.52 15.22 -39.70
C GLN A 364 4.81 16.71 -39.55
N PRO A 365 4.26 17.57 -40.41
CA PRO A 365 4.48 19.01 -40.29
C PRO A 365 3.67 19.57 -39.12
N ALA A 366 4.36 20.20 -38.20
CA ALA A 366 3.75 20.85 -37.06
C ALA A 366 3.51 22.32 -37.37
N GLU A 367 2.30 22.73 -37.13
CA GLU A 367 1.99 24.15 -37.16
C GLU A 367 2.58 24.85 -35.95
N UNK A 368 3.13 25.81 -36.09
CA UNK A 368 3.91 26.47 -35.31
C UNK A 368 3.40 27.08 -34.13
N THR A 369 3.37 26.52 -33.20
CA THR A 369 3.44 27.10 -31.85
C THR A 369 4.82 26.88 -31.29
N GLN A 370 5.37 27.93 -30.71
CA GLN A 370 6.75 27.92 -30.21
C GLN A 370 7.08 26.62 -29.46
N UNK A 371 7.62 25.70 -30.09
CA UNK A 371 7.95 24.56 -29.62
C UNK A 371 9.10 24.68 -28.90
N ARG A 372 9.03 24.43 -27.76
CA ARG A 372 10.19 23.94 -27.05
C ARG A 372 10.72 22.77 -27.84
N SER A 373 11.98 22.89 -28.31
CA SER A 373 12.58 21.83 -29.09
C SER A 373 12.36 20.44 -28.45
N UNK A 374 12.10 19.67 -29.04
CA UNK A 374 11.90 18.37 -28.65
C UNK A 374 13.09 17.70 -28.16
N ASP A 375 14.09 18.36 -28.38
CA ASP A 375 15.35 17.84 -27.85
C ASP A 375 15.46 18.03 -26.37
N LEU A 376 16.00 17.04 -25.69
CA LEU A 376 16.25 17.11 -24.24
C LEU A 376 17.38 18.11 -23.98
N GLN A 377 17.09 19.11 -23.13
CA GLN A 377 18.07 20.15 -22.80
C GLN A 377 18.88 19.73 -21.55
N UNK A 378 20.20 19.32 -21.68
CA UNK A 378 21.03 18.86 -20.67
C UNK A 378 22.02 19.88 -20.34
N ARG A 379 22.06 20.17 -19.09
CA ARG A 379 23.16 21.03 -18.63
C ARG A 379 24.27 20.23 -17.91
N UNK A 380 25.47 20.28 -18.31
CA UNK A 380 26.51 19.54 -17.79
C UNK A 380 27.12 20.34 -16.65
N UNK A 381 27.42 19.79 -15.52
CA UNK A 381 28.11 20.30 -14.40
C UNK A 381 29.22 19.40 -14.05
N GLY A 382 30.44 19.83 -14.20
CA GLY A 382 31.65 19.06 -13.92
C GLY A 382 31.96 17.92 -14.87
N ILE A 383 31.30 17.89 -16.01
CA ILE A 383 31.48 16.87 -17.04
C ILE A 383 32.02 17.52 -18.31
N THR A 384 32.97 16.84 -18.98
CA THR A 384 33.60 17.34 -20.22
C THR A 384 32.57 17.36 -21.35
N THR A 385 32.27 18.55 -21.83
CA THR A 385 31.28 18.76 -22.90
C THR A 385 31.60 18.00 -24.18
N UNK A 386 32.57 17.84 -24.33
CA UNK A 386 33.02 17.10 -25.45
C UNK A 386 32.70 15.65 -25.46
N LEU A 387 32.89 15.13 -24.36
CA LEU A 387 32.51 13.73 -24.23
C LEU A 387 31.01 13.55 -24.40
N VAL A 388 30.26 14.49 -23.86
CA VAL A 388 28.80 14.49 -24.00
C VAL A 388 28.39 14.63 -25.45
N ASP A 389 29.01 15.58 -26.17
CA ASP A 389 28.77 15.80 -27.62
C ASP A 389 29.12 14.59 -28.45
N GLU A 390 30.19 13.88 -28.10
CA GLU A 390 30.60 12.64 -28.77
C GLU A 390 29.55 11.55 -28.61
N VAL A 391 29.02 11.37 -27.40
CA VAL A 391 27.97 10.39 -27.13
C VAL A 391 26.69 10.74 -27.89
N ILE A 392 26.30 12.03 -27.87
CA ILE A 392 25.10 12.49 -28.57
C ILE A 392 25.22 12.23 -30.07
N ARG A 393 26.38 12.55 -30.67
CA ARG A 393 26.63 12.36 -32.11
C ARG A 393 26.69 10.88 -32.48
N SER A 394 27.38 10.07 -31.70
CA SER A 394 27.55 8.64 -32.02
C SER A 394 26.24 7.88 -31.99
N HIS A 395 25.29 8.26 -31.13
CA HIS A 395 23.99 7.62 -30.99
C HIS A 395 22.87 8.38 -31.73
N ARG A 396 23.17 9.57 -32.25
CA ARG A 396 22.19 10.46 -32.90
C ARG A 396 20.98 10.75 -32.03
N TRP A 397 21.24 10.98 -30.73
CA TRP A 397 20.16 11.24 -29.78
C TRP A 397 19.68 12.70 -29.82
N PRO A 398 18.38 12.94 -29.60
CA PRO A 398 17.83 14.31 -29.57
C PRO A 398 18.11 14.97 -28.22
N VAL A 399 19.37 15.42 -28.08
CA VAL A 399 19.85 16.07 -26.85
C VAL A 399 20.66 17.31 -27.17
N UNK A 400 20.42 18.32 -26.41
CA UNK A 400 21.11 19.44 -26.61
C UNK A 400 21.76 19.81 -25.38
N VAL A 401 22.87 20.37 -25.42
CA VAL A 401 23.59 20.92 -24.25
C VAL A 401 23.35 22.41 -24.11
N VAL A 402 22.89 22.84 -22.93
CA VAL A 402 22.59 24.26 -22.66
C VAL A 402 23.49 24.77 -21.53
N GLU A 403 23.75 26.08 -21.51
CA GLU A 403 24.58 26.73 -20.50
C GLU A 403 23.75 27.28 -19.33
N ASP A 404 22.52 27.68 -19.61
CA ASP A 404 21.66 28.28 -18.59
C ASP A 404 20.75 27.23 -17.97
N LEU A 405 20.61 27.28 -16.65
CA LEU A 405 19.77 26.35 -15.90
C LEU A 405 18.28 26.56 -16.22
N ASP A 406 17.88 27.78 -16.51
CA ASP A 406 16.49 28.12 -16.85
C ASP A 406 16.03 27.42 -18.13
N ASP A 407 16.96 27.13 -19.04
CA ASP A 407 16.66 26.45 -20.30
C ASP A 407 16.79 24.92 -20.21
N ALA A 408 17.27 24.39 -19.08
CA ALA A 408 17.59 22.98 -18.92
C ALA A 408 16.38 22.18 -18.49
N ASP A 409 16.23 20.99 -19.06
CA ASP A 409 15.25 19.98 -18.59
C ASP A 409 15.86 19.11 -17.49
N VAL A 410 17.18 18.96 -17.49
CA VAL A 410 17.90 18.10 -16.54
C VAL A 410 19.34 18.57 -16.41
N VAL A 411 19.92 18.39 -15.22
CA VAL A 411 21.33 18.63 -14.97
C VAL A 411 22.05 17.29 -14.89
N LEU A 412 23.11 17.12 -15.68
CA LEU A 412 23.97 15.95 -15.62
C LEU A 412 25.28 16.34 -14.93
N SER A 413 25.61 15.68 -13.84
CA SER A 413 26.76 16.04 -13.02
C SER A 413 27.53 14.81 -12.54
N ILE A 414 28.80 15.00 -12.24
CA ILE A 414 29.57 14.02 -11.46
C ILE A 414 29.41 14.35 -9.97
N ARG A 415 29.64 13.33 -9.13
CA ARG A 415 29.47 13.45 -7.68
C ARG A 415 30.30 14.58 -7.08
N GLN A 416 31.53 14.73 -7.55
CA GLN A 416 32.44 15.79 -7.08
C GLN A 416 31.95 17.16 -7.51
N GLY A 417 31.41 17.28 -8.72
CA GLY A 417 30.94 18.56 -9.27
C GLY A 417 29.83 19.21 -8.46
N LEU A 418 28.91 18.39 -7.93
CA LEU A 418 27.81 18.87 -7.10
C LEU A 418 28.28 19.44 -5.75
N GLY A 419 29.35 18.88 -5.21
CA GLY A 419 29.91 19.35 -3.94
C GLY A 419 30.55 20.75 -4.06
N HIS A 420 31.00 21.12 -5.26
CA HIS A 420 31.66 22.39 -5.49
C HIS A 420 30.71 23.52 -5.86
N ASP A 421 29.45 23.24 -6.14
CA ASP A 421 28.48 24.26 -6.53
C ASP A 421 27.13 24.10 -5.81
N PRO A 422 27.04 24.47 -4.53
CA PRO A 422 25.78 24.42 -3.80
C PRO A 422 24.71 25.39 -4.33
N ALA A 423 25.12 26.48 -5.01
CA ALA A 423 24.17 27.42 -5.59
C ALA A 423 23.40 26.79 -6.75
N LEU A 424 24.09 26.02 -7.60
CA LEU A 424 23.45 25.29 -8.70
C LEU A 424 22.40 24.29 -8.18
N ARG A 425 22.75 23.59 -7.10
CA ARG A 425 21.85 22.63 -6.49
C ARG A 425 20.57 23.29 -5.98
N ARG A 426 20.70 24.43 -5.32
CA ARG A 426 19.56 25.21 -4.82
C ARG A 426 18.70 25.75 -5.96
N GLN A 427 19.31 26.29 -7.00
CA GLN A 427 18.61 26.82 -8.17
C GLN A 427 17.83 25.69 -8.89
N ALA A 428 18.46 24.53 -9.06
CA ALA A 428 17.81 23.38 -9.70
C ALA A 428 16.60 22.93 -8.90
N ARG A 429 16.71 22.92 -7.56
CA ARG A 429 15.60 22.57 -6.68
C ARG A 429 14.46 23.58 -6.79
N ASP A 430 14.79 24.87 -6.79
CA ASP A 430 13.79 25.94 -6.89
C ASP A 430 13.06 25.91 -8.23
N LEU A 431 13.76 25.55 -9.30
CA LEU A 431 13.17 25.42 -10.64
C LEU A 431 12.60 24.04 -10.92
N ARG A 432 12.70 23.13 -9.96
CA ARG A 432 12.23 21.72 -10.05
C ARG A 432 12.89 20.96 -11.20
N ILE A 433 14.17 21.22 -11.43
CA ILE A 433 14.95 20.55 -12.46
C ILE A 433 15.70 19.36 -11.82
N PRO A 434 15.50 18.14 -12.30
CA PRO A 434 16.19 16.99 -11.73
C PRO A 434 17.68 17.00 -12.04
N ILE A 435 18.50 16.53 -11.08
CA ILE A 435 19.95 16.40 -11.24
C ILE A 435 20.30 14.92 -11.32
N LEU A 436 20.89 14.49 -12.43
CA LEU A 436 21.38 13.14 -12.60
C LEU A 436 22.88 13.11 -12.34
N VAL A 437 23.29 12.29 -11.37
CA VAL A 437 24.69 12.19 -10.97
C VAL A 437 25.30 10.91 -11.54
N ILE A 438 26.38 11.04 -12.28
CA ILE A 438 27.17 9.90 -12.74
C ILE A 438 28.45 9.77 -11.90
N LYS A 439 29.00 8.58 -11.87
CA LYS A 439 30.13 8.26 -10.98
C LYS A 439 31.46 8.79 -11.53
N ALA A 440 31.59 8.77 -12.83
CA ALA A 440 32.83 9.20 -13.50
C ALA A 440 32.52 9.82 -14.86
N ASP A 441 33.41 10.72 -15.29
CA ASP A 441 33.32 11.41 -16.58
C ASP A 441 33.86 10.49 -17.69
N THR A 442 33.10 9.43 -18.03
CA THR A 442 33.45 8.45 -19.05
C THR A 442 32.33 8.32 -20.09
N LEU A 443 32.70 7.94 -21.31
CA LEU A 443 31.76 7.76 -22.40
C LEU A 443 30.64 6.76 -22.05
N SER A 444 30.99 5.67 -21.38
CA SER A 444 30.03 4.63 -21.04
C SER A 444 29.02 5.10 -19.98
N GLN A 445 29.45 5.88 -19.00
CA GLN A 445 28.55 6.40 -17.96
C GLN A 445 27.65 7.52 -18.49
N ILE A 446 28.22 8.38 -19.35
CA ILE A 446 27.44 9.45 -20.00
C ILE A 446 26.39 8.82 -20.91
N SER A 447 26.78 7.81 -21.69
CA SER A 447 25.87 7.09 -22.58
C SER A 447 24.70 6.48 -21.84
N ARG A 448 24.97 5.77 -20.75
CA ARG A 448 23.91 5.15 -19.91
C ARG A 448 23.00 6.20 -19.29
N ALA A 449 23.58 7.31 -18.84
CA ALA A 449 22.79 8.39 -18.23
C ALA A 449 21.82 9.01 -19.23
N LEU A 450 22.32 9.33 -20.42
CA LEU A 450 21.50 9.93 -21.48
C LEU A 450 20.43 8.95 -21.98
N GLU A 451 20.77 7.68 -22.11
CA GLU A 451 19.82 6.63 -22.46
C GLU A 451 18.66 6.56 -21.46
N ARG A 452 18.97 6.60 -20.17
CA ARG A 452 17.94 6.63 -19.11
C ARG A 452 17.05 7.86 -19.21
N LEU A 453 17.65 9.01 -19.46
CA LEU A 453 16.89 10.26 -19.54
C LEU A 453 15.94 10.26 -20.73
N LEU A 454 16.39 9.75 -21.87
CA LEU A 454 15.57 9.69 -23.08
C LEU A 454 14.45 8.66 -22.96
N SER A 455 14.71 7.54 -22.28
CA SER A 455 13.69 6.51 -22.08
C SER A 455 12.58 6.93 -21.11
N ARG A 456 12.85 7.92 -20.27
CA ARG A 456 11.86 8.44 -19.29
C ARG A 456 11.01 9.58 -19.82
N ARG A 457 11.26 10.03 -21.06
CA ARG A 457 10.54 11.17 -21.61
C ARG A 457 9.15 10.72 -22.08
N PRO A 458 8.06 11.21 -21.50
CA PRO A 458 6.73 10.88 -22.02
C PRO A 458 6.52 11.62 -23.33
N GLU A 459 6.13 10.89 -24.35
CA GLU A 459 5.70 11.50 -25.59
C GLU A 459 4.39 12.24 -25.36
N SER A 460 4.50 13.52 -25.48
CA SER A 460 3.42 14.52 -25.54
C SER A 460 2.34 14.50 -24.44
N UNK A 461 2.30 15.58 -23.88
CA UNK A 461 1.60 15.90 -22.92
C UNK A 461 0.25 15.62 -22.83
N VAL A 462 -0.03 14.90 -22.08
CA VAL A 462 -1.37 14.81 -21.52
C VAL A 462 -1.32 15.41 -20.12
N PRO A 463 -2.31 16.18 -19.73
CA PRO A 463 -2.26 16.83 -18.42
C PRO A 463 -2.19 15.82 -17.29
N GLU A 464 -1.46 16.22 -16.26
CA GLU A 464 -1.15 15.42 -15.08
C GLU A 464 -2.35 14.68 -14.50
N SER A 465 -2.46 13.43 -14.85
CA SER A 465 -3.18 12.49 -13.99
C SER A 465 -2.12 11.70 -13.25
N SER A 466 -2.34 11.47 -11.98
CA SER A 466 -1.49 10.64 -11.13
C SER A 466 -1.12 9.34 -11.86
N PRO A 467 0.12 8.84 -11.69
CA PRO A 467 0.50 7.60 -12.38
C PRO A 467 -0.51 6.52 -12.09
N SER A 468 -1.04 5.93 -13.17
CA SER A 468 -2.06 4.90 -13.02
C SER A 468 -1.48 3.71 -12.26
N UNK A 469 -2.09 3.33 -11.60
CA UNK A 469 -1.77 2.22 -10.84
C UNK A 469 -1.19 1.10 -11.61
N LEU A 470 -1.65 0.98 -12.81
CA LEU A 470 -1.12 -0.05 -13.70
C LEU A 470 0.37 0.15 -13.98
N GLN A 471 0.79 1.39 -14.22
CA GLN A 471 2.20 1.70 -14.46
C GLN A 471 3.05 1.44 -13.20
N ALA A 472 2.54 1.74 -12.04
CA ALA A 472 3.24 1.45 -10.78
C ALA A 472 3.39 -0.06 -10.57
N ARG A 473 2.37 -0.83 -10.93
CA ARG A 473 2.40 -2.30 -10.85
C ARG A 473 3.43 -2.89 -11.80
N ASP A 474 3.49 -2.37 -13.02
CA ASP A 474 4.46 -2.83 -14.01
C ASP A 474 5.88 -2.54 -13.55
N ASP A 475 6.11 -1.39 -12.90
CA ASP A 475 7.44 -1.02 -12.40
C ASP A 475 7.88 -1.94 -11.23
N GLU A 476 6.96 -2.34 -10.38
CA GLU A 476 7.26 -3.25 -9.27
C GLU A 476 7.65 -4.65 -9.78
N LEU A 477 6.88 -5.19 -10.73
CA LEU A 477 7.20 -6.50 -11.32
C LEU A 477 8.52 -6.46 -12.09
N ALA A 478 8.72 -5.40 -12.86
CA ALA A 478 9.98 -5.21 -13.60
C ALA A 478 11.18 -5.09 -12.66
N GLY A 479 11.00 -4.40 -11.53
CA GLY A 479 12.06 -4.24 -10.54
C GLY A 479 12.46 -5.56 -9.87
N LEU A 480 11.47 -6.38 -9.51
CA LEU A 480 11.73 -7.70 -8.93
C LEU A 480 12.40 -8.64 -9.93
N GLU A 481 11.93 -8.64 -11.17
CA GLU A 481 12.49 -9.50 -12.21
C GLU A 481 13.92 -9.09 -12.57
N GLU A 482 14.18 -7.79 -12.65
CA GLU A 482 15.53 -7.27 -12.84
C GLU A 482 16.46 -7.77 -11.74
N CYS A 483 16.02 -7.67 -10.49
CA CYS A 483 16.80 -8.10 -9.33
C CYS A 483 17.09 -9.60 -9.38
N ARG A 484 16.08 -10.40 -9.69
CA ARG A 484 16.23 -11.86 -9.79
C ARG A 484 17.22 -12.23 -10.89
N LEU A 485 17.09 -11.63 -12.07
CA LEU A 485 18.00 -11.91 -13.19
C LEU A 485 19.44 -11.50 -12.86
N ALA A 486 19.60 -10.35 -12.21
CA ALA A 486 20.92 -9.88 -11.80
C ALA A 486 21.58 -10.86 -10.83
N VAL A 487 20.82 -11.36 -9.86
CA VAL A 487 21.34 -12.32 -8.88
C VAL A 487 21.68 -13.65 -9.55
N GLU A 488 20.77 -14.20 -10.33
CA GLU A 488 20.90 -15.56 -10.86
C GLU A 488 21.83 -15.65 -12.06
N GLN A 489 21.96 -14.61 -12.86
CA GLN A 489 22.77 -14.66 -14.08
C GLN A 489 24.13 -14.00 -13.94
N VAL A 490 24.32 -13.10 -12.98
CA VAL A 490 25.56 -12.35 -12.85
C VAL A 490 26.20 -12.51 -11.48
N VAL A 491 25.47 -12.21 -10.40
CA VAL A 491 26.08 -12.16 -9.06
C VAL A 491 26.51 -13.55 -8.61
N MET A 492 25.63 -14.54 -8.72
CA MET A 492 25.95 -15.91 -8.27
C MET A 492 26.88 -16.65 -9.21
N PRO A 493 26.65 -16.69 -10.55
CA PRO A 493 27.55 -17.45 -11.41
C PRO A 493 28.88 -16.77 -11.69
N GLN A 494 28.92 -15.43 -11.78
CA GLN A 494 30.12 -14.69 -12.19
C GLN A 494 30.87 -14.04 -11.02
N GLY A 495 30.27 -14.03 -9.82
CA GLY A 495 30.89 -13.41 -8.64
C GLY A 495 31.13 -11.91 -8.78
N ARG A 496 30.27 -11.22 -9.54
CA ARG A 496 30.42 -9.78 -9.83
C ARG A 496 29.27 -9.00 -9.22
N PRO A 497 29.55 -7.85 -8.59
CA PRO A 497 28.46 -7.02 -8.09
C PRO A 497 27.67 -6.39 -9.22
N VAL A 498 26.37 -6.24 -9.03
CA VAL A 498 25.48 -5.63 -10.02
C VAL A 498 24.75 -4.46 -9.38
N GLU A 499 24.65 -3.37 -10.10
CA GLU A 499 23.89 -2.19 -9.71
C GLU A 499 22.57 -2.18 -10.49
N LEU A 500 21.48 -2.19 -9.74
CA LEU A 500 20.14 -2.23 -10.33
C LEU A 500 19.70 -0.83 -10.77
N LEU A 501 18.64 -0.76 -11.58
CA LEU A 501 18.10 0.53 -12.00
C LEU A 501 17.48 1.28 -10.81
N PRO A 502 17.46 2.62 -10.84
CA PRO A 502 16.79 3.37 -9.78
C PRO A 502 15.31 3.04 -9.71
N ARG A 503 14.84 2.79 -8.51
CA ARG A 503 13.46 2.43 -8.24
C ARG A 503 12.96 3.20 -7.03
N THR A 504 11.65 3.19 -6.82
CA THR A 504 11.04 3.78 -5.62
C THR A 504 11.53 3.04 -4.36
N GLU A 505 11.44 3.68 -3.22
CA GLU A 505 11.80 3.09 -1.93
C GLU A 505 11.10 1.74 -1.72
N ARG A 506 9.83 1.69 -2.08
CA ARG A 506 9.02 0.48 -1.95
C ARG A 506 9.59 -0.67 -2.78
N VAL A 507 9.92 -0.40 -4.04
CA VAL A 507 10.50 -1.42 -4.94
C VAL A 507 11.88 -1.84 -4.45
N ARG A 508 12.70 -0.88 -3.98
CA ARG A 508 14.02 -1.19 -3.44
C ARG A 508 13.96 -2.12 -2.23
N ARG A 509 13.01 -1.90 -1.33
CA ARG A 509 12.79 -2.79 -0.18
C ARG A 509 12.42 -4.20 -0.62
N MET A 510 11.56 -4.30 -1.64
CA MET A 510 11.20 -5.60 -2.21
C MET A 510 12.40 -6.29 -2.83
N GLN A 511 13.25 -5.53 -3.54
CA GLN A 511 14.49 -6.06 -4.11
C GLN A 511 15.46 -6.51 -3.01
N GLU A 512 15.61 -5.71 -1.95
CA GLU A 512 16.47 -6.03 -0.81
C GLU A 512 16.04 -7.33 -0.12
N ASP A 513 14.74 -7.50 0.07
CA ASP A 513 14.19 -8.72 0.65
C ASP A 513 14.46 -9.92 -0.26
N LEU A 514 14.32 -9.73 -1.57
CA LEU A 514 14.61 -10.80 -2.54
C LEU A 514 16.07 -11.19 -2.49
N VAL A 515 16.99 -10.21 -2.44
CA VAL A 515 18.44 -10.46 -2.34
C VAL A 515 18.77 -11.25 -1.07
N SER A 516 18.15 -10.89 0.05
CA SER A 516 18.41 -11.58 1.32
C SER A 516 17.96 -13.04 1.30
N ARG A 517 16.93 -13.37 0.51
CA ARG A 517 16.50 -14.77 0.33
C ARG A 517 17.56 -15.62 -0.37
N TYR A 518 18.39 -14.99 -1.21
CA TYR A 518 19.54 -15.67 -1.83
C TYR A 518 20.78 -15.66 -0.93
N ARG A 519 20.64 -15.12 0.29
CA ARG A 519 21.74 -14.98 1.28
C ARG A 519 22.87 -14.09 0.77
N LEU A 520 22.52 -13.08 -0.02
CA LEU A 520 23.46 -12.09 -0.54
C LEU A 520 23.28 -10.76 0.18
N ARG A 521 24.30 -9.91 0.09
CA ARG A 521 24.27 -8.57 0.66
C ARG A 521 23.89 -7.55 -0.40
N SER A 522 23.25 -6.51 0.06
CA SER A 522 22.93 -5.36 -0.80
C SER A 522 23.00 -4.05 -0.03
N UNK A 523 23.12 -2.94 -0.82
CA UNK A 523 23.14 -1.69 -0.22
C UNK A 523 22.51 -0.70 -1.13
N GLU A 524 22.05 0.31 -0.50
CA GLU A 524 21.48 1.40 -1.30
C GLU A 524 22.51 2.47 -1.64
N PHE A 525 22.48 3.00 -2.87
CA PHE A 525 23.36 4.04 -3.37
C PHE A 525 22.53 5.09 -4.11
N GLY A 526 22.86 6.32 -3.85
CA GLY A 526 22.20 7.48 -4.47
C GLY A 526 21.19 8.18 -3.55
N UNK A 527 20.70 9.19 -3.94
CA UNK A 527 19.77 9.96 -3.16
C UNK A 527 18.46 10.09 -3.87
N ALA A 528 17.43 10.31 -3.09
CA ALA A 528 16.10 10.62 -3.60
C ALA A 528 15.66 9.70 -4.77
N GLU A 529 15.24 10.27 -5.87
CA GLU A 529 14.70 9.50 -7.00
C GLU A 529 15.73 8.63 -7.73
N ARG A 530 16.99 8.73 -7.35
CA ARG A 530 18.08 7.97 -7.97
C ARG A 530 18.63 6.89 -7.08
N CYS A 531 18.02 6.70 -5.96
CA CYS A 531 18.41 5.65 -5.06
C CYS A 531 18.19 4.30 -5.74
N ARG A 532 19.22 3.48 -5.71
CA ARG A 532 19.23 2.18 -6.37
C ARG A 532 19.96 1.17 -5.52
N LEU A 533 19.65 -0.07 -5.72
CA LEU A 533 20.26 -1.15 -4.98
C LEU A 533 21.47 -1.69 -5.72
N ARG A 534 22.53 -1.96 -4.99
CA ARG A 534 23.68 -2.73 -5.50
C ARG A 534 23.73 -4.05 -4.77
N VAL A 535 23.84 -5.13 -5.52
CA VAL A 535 23.89 -6.49 -5.00
C VAL A 535 25.34 -6.99 -5.07
N PHE A 536 25.81 -7.55 -3.98
CA PHE A 536 27.20 -8.01 -3.85
C PHE A 536 27.27 -9.53 -3.86
N PRO A 537 28.36 -10.09 -4.42
CA PRO A 537 28.56 -11.54 -4.36
C PRO A 537 28.81 -12.01 -2.93
N PRO A 538 28.72 -13.34 -2.66
CA PRO A 538 28.90 -13.89 -1.33
C PRO A 538 30.22 -13.57 -0.68
#